data_3f55cc14ae68ffd0f27222d8ce118e76
#
_entry.id   3f55cc14ae68ffd0f27222d8ce118e76
#
_cell.length_a   1.000
_cell.length_b   1.000
_cell.length_c   1.000
_cell.angle_alpha   90.00
_cell.angle_beta   90.00
_cell.angle_gamma   90.00
#
_symmetry.space_group_name_H-M   'P 1'
#
loop_
_entity.id
_entity.type
_entity.pdbx_description
1 polymer ?
#
loop_
_entity_poly.entity_id
_entity_poly.type
_entity_poly.pdbx_seq_one_letter_code
_entity_poly.pdbx_strand_id
1 'polypeptide(L)'
;DGDRIHHNQIKKDKDNPNQDTYEKTLRTIRLINDKIPNRWLAVRINFDNKTLEKIDEIIGDLDFLDRKYCFVILKKVWQLEKDKVNVPLLHASVQKFLDKKFLLDYYIMPKGDVCFAERHREVLFNYDGKVFKCSTISSFDDKNALGEFDLQSGQVHWNETKLSYWLKEMLPQNCIDCKLLPA
;
A
#
# COMPACT_ATOMS: atom_id res chain seq x y z
N ASP A 1 -0.44 -11.25 -1.21
CA ASP A 1 -0.96 -11.46 0.14
C ASP A 1 -0.55 -12.87 0.62
N GLY A 2 0.64 -13.00 1.21
CA GLY A 2 1.15 -14.28 1.70
C GLY A 2 1.66 -15.24 0.63
N ASP A 3 1.80 -16.52 1.01
CA ASP A 3 2.10 -17.63 0.11
C ASP A 3 0.91 -17.97 -0.81
N ARG A 4 1.10 -18.94 -1.71
CA ARG A 4 0.07 -19.35 -2.69
C ARG A 4 -1.26 -19.74 -2.02
N ILE A 5 -1.20 -20.49 -0.92
CA ILE A 5 -2.41 -20.98 -0.24
C ILE A 5 -3.17 -19.80 0.36
N HIS A 6 -2.47 -18.95 1.11
CA HIS A 6 -3.06 -17.79 1.78
C HIS A 6 -3.59 -16.77 0.75
N HIS A 7 -2.81 -16.48 -0.30
CA HIS A 7 -3.23 -15.58 -1.36
C HIS A 7 -4.53 -16.05 -2.02
N ASN A 8 -4.62 -17.32 -2.43
CA ASN A 8 -5.79 -17.87 -3.10
C ASN A 8 -7.04 -17.95 -2.20
N GLN A 9 -6.85 -17.99 -0.88
CA GLN A 9 -7.97 -17.88 0.08
C GLN A 9 -8.56 -16.48 0.14
N ILE A 10 -7.71 -15.44 0.03
CA ILE A 10 -8.11 -14.02 0.16
C ILE A 10 -8.51 -13.42 -1.18
N LYS A 11 -7.72 -13.67 -2.23
CA LYS A 11 -7.89 -13.09 -3.56
C LYS A 11 -8.57 -14.08 -4.49
N LYS A 12 -9.88 -14.18 -4.38
CA LYS A 12 -10.69 -15.04 -5.25
C LYS A 12 -11.11 -14.29 -6.51
N ASP A 13 -11.04 -14.98 -7.64
CA ASP A 13 -11.63 -14.48 -8.88
C ASP A 13 -13.16 -14.60 -8.77
N LYS A 14 -13.90 -13.57 -9.20
CA LYS A 14 -15.36 -13.52 -9.09
C LYS A 14 -16.05 -14.52 -9.99
N ASP A 15 -15.50 -14.69 -11.21
CA ASP A 15 -16.08 -15.54 -12.25
C ASP A 15 -15.61 -17.00 -12.12
N ASN A 16 -14.43 -17.20 -11.52
CA ASN A 16 -13.87 -18.53 -11.27
C ASN A 16 -13.22 -18.60 -9.88
N PRO A 17 -14.00 -18.88 -8.81
CA PRO A 17 -13.49 -18.91 -7.43
C PRO A 17 -12.38 -19.93 -7.16
N ASN A 18 -12.22 -20.94 -8.03
CA ASN A 18 -11.18 -21.97 -7.92
C ASN A 18 -9.91 -21.62 -8.72
N GLN A 19 -9.88 -20.46 -9.38
CA GLN A 19 -8.71 -20.04 -10.13
C GLN A 19 -7.52 -19.79 -9.20
N ASP A 20 -6.34 -20.25 -9.62
CA ASP A 20 -5.08 -19.90 -8.94
C ASP A 20 -4.70 -18.45 -9.28
N THR A 21 -5.19 -17.53 -8.45
CA THR A 21 -4.94 -16.09 -8.59
C THR A 21 -3.50 -15.71 -8.24
N TYR A 22 -2.84 -16.51 -7.40
CA TYR A 22 -1.41 -16.36 -7.11
C TYR A 22 -0.58 -16.60 -8.37
N GLU A 23 -0.80 -17.71 -9.05
CA GLU A 23 -0.10 -18.02 -10.31
C GLU A 23 -0.40 -16.99 -11.40
N LYS A 24 -1.66 -16.51 -11.49
CA LYS A 24 -2.03 -15.42 -12.41
C LYS A 24 -1.21 -14.16 -12.13
N THR A 25 -1.02 -13.83 -10.85
CA THR A 25 -0.20 -12.69 -10.43
C THR A 25 1.27 -12.89 -10.80
N LEU A 26 1.84 -14.06 -10.52
CA LEU A 26 3.23 -14.39 -10.90
C LEU A 26 3.46 -14.33 -12.41
N ARG A 27 2.53 -14.86 -13.21
CA ARG A 27 2.61 -14.76 -14.69
C ARG A 27 2.62 -13.30 -15.15
N THR A 28 1.79 -12.46 -14.57
CA THR A 28 1.77 -11.02 -14.89
C THR A 28 3.10 -10.37 -14.53
N ILE A 29 3.64 -10.66 -13.35
CA ILE A 29 4.94 -10.15 -12.93
C ILE A 29 6.05 -10.61 -13.90
N ARG A 30 6.07 -11.90 -14.29
CA ARG A 30 7.03 -12.43 -15.28
C ARG A 30 6.89 -11.72 -16.62
N LEU A 31 5.67 -11.57 -17.11
CA LEU A 31 5.43 -10.88 -18.38
C LEU A 31 5.97 -9.44 -18.35
N ILE A 32 5.74 -8.70 -17.28
CA ILE A 32 6.28 -7.35 -17.10
C ILE A 32 7.81 -7.40 -17.04
N ASN A 33 8.35 -8.35 -16.27
CA ASN A 33 9.80 -8.54 -16.14
C ASN A 33 10.47 -8.79 -17.49
N ASP A 34 9.88 -9.61 -18.35
CA ASP A 34 10.48 -10.07 -19.58
C ASP A 34 10.22 -9.12 -20.78
N LYS A 35 9.10 -8.44 -20.78
CA LYS A 35 8.62 -7.71 -21.96
C LYS A 35 8.78 -6.18 -21.89
N ILE A 36 8.87 -5.61 -20.69
CA ILE A 36 8.96 -4.16 -20.53
C ILE A 36 10.37 -3.75 -20.16
N PRO A 37 11.15 -3.14 -21.11
CA PRO A 37 12.49 -2.67 -20.82
C PRO A 37 12.46 -1.45 -19.90
N ASN A 38 13.53 -1.26 -19.14
CA ASN A 38 13.73 -0.08 -18.27
C ASN A 38 12.58 0.22 -17.29
N ARG A 39 11.83 -0.81 -16.89
CA ARG A 39 10.77 -0.67 -15.88
C ARG A 39 11.36 -0.63 -14.46
N TRP A 40 10.64 0.02 -13.57
CA TRP A 40 10.76 -0.20 -12.15
C TRP A 40 9.57 -1.02 -11.67
N LEU A 41 9.83 -2.18 -11.07
CA LEU A 41 8.80 -3.08 -10.57
C LEU A 41 8.83 -3.10 -9.04
N ALA A 42 7.74 -2.63 -8.44
CA ALA A 42 7.51 -2.74 -7.00
C ALA A 42 6.59 -3.94 -6.72
N VAL A 43 7.10 -4.96 -6.06
CA VAL A 43 6.30 -6.11 -5.62
C VAL A 43 5.90 -5.93 -4.17
N ARG A 44 4.65 -5.59 -3.93
CA ARG A 44 4.12 -5.44 -2.58
C ARG A 44 3.62 -6.77 -2.03
N ILE A 45 4.14 -7.14 -0.88
CA ILE A 45 3.73 -8.31 -0.10
C ILE A 45 3.07 -7.80 1.18
N ASN A 46 1.76 -8.00 1.29
CA ASN A 46 1.09 -7.77 2.56
C ASN A 46 1.36 -8.98 3.46
N PHE A 47 1.83 -8.73 4.67
CA PHE A 47 2.26 -9.80 5.57
C PHE A 47 1.56 -9.75 6.94
N ASP A 48 1.39 -10.92 7.50
CA ASP A 48 1.16 -11.25 8.89
C ASP A 48 2.26 -12.23 9.36
N ASN A 49 2.19 -12.72 10.57
CA ASN A 49 3.19 -13.67 11.08
C ASN A 49 3.22 -14.98 10.28
N LYS A 50 2.07 -15.47 9.80
CA LYS A 50 1.99 -16.69 8.97
C LYS A 50 2.67 -16.51 7.63
N THR A 51 2.50 -15.34 7.01
CA THR A 51 3.22 -14.97 5.79
C THR A 51 4.73 -14.97 6.00
N LEU A 52 5.20 -14.44 7.13
CA LEU A 52 6.63 -14.42 7.45
C LEU A 52 7.22 -15.81 7.65
N GLU A 53 6.45 -16.76 8.20
CA GLU A 53 6.86 -18.18 8.34
C GLU A 53 7.06 -18.86 6.97
N LYS A 54 6.37 -18.37 5.92
CA LYS A 54 6.43 -18.89 4.57
C LYS A 54 7.27 -18.04 3.60
N ILE A 55 8.10 -17.16 4.13
CA ILE A 55 8.83 -16.18 3.33
C ILE A 55 9.79 -16.82 2.31
N ASP A 56 10.36 -17.97 2.62
CA ASP A 56 11.27 -18.68 1.72
C ASP A 56 10.57 -19.15 0.44
N GLU A 57 9.32 -19.59 0.54
CA GLU A 57 8.49 -19.99 -0.59
C GLU A 57 8.25 -18.76 -1.50
N ILE A 58 7.88 -17.64 -0.92
CA ILE A 58 7.63 -16.38 -1.64
C ILE A 58 8.91 -15.87 -2.33
N ILE A 59 10.05 -15.92 -1.64
CA ILE A 59 11.34 -15.53 -2.20
C ILE A 59 11.70 -16.42 -3.39
N GLY A 60 11.50 -17.73 -3.25
CA GLY A 60 11.74 -18.69 -4.34
C GLY A 60 10.88 -18.40 -5.56
N ASP A 61 9.60 -18.09 -5.36
CA ASP A 61 8.68 -17.72 -6.45
C ASP A 61 9.04 -16.42 -7.17
N LEU A 62 9.76 -15.52 -6.49
CA LEU A 62 10.22 -14.23 -7.03
C LEU A 62 11.67 -14.26 -7.55
N ASP A 63 12.36 -15.39 -7.50
CA ASP A 63 13.79 -15.48 -7.80
C ASP A 63 14.15 -15.12 -9.26
N PHE A 64 13.19 -15.20 -10.18
CA PHE A 64 13.33 -14.80 -11.58
C PHE A 64 13.43 -13.29 -11.81
N LEU A 65 13.13 -12.46 -10.82
CA LEU A 65 13.13 -11.01 -10.97
C LEU A 65 14.53 -10.42 -11.14
N ASP A 66 14.66 -9.47 -12.05
CA ASP A 66 15.88 -8.68 -12.19
C ASP A 66 16.04 -7.71 -11.01
N ARG A 67 17.03 -7.97 -10.16
CA ARG A 67 17.32 -7.20 -8.93
C ARG A 67 17.62 -5.73 -9.20
N LYS A 68 18.11 -5.41 -10.40
CA LYS A 68 18.43 -4.03 -10.78
C LYS A 68 17.20 -3.14 -10.91
N TYR A 69 16.09 -3.73 -11.33
CA TYR A 69 14.86 -3.00 -11.65
C TYR A 69 13.66 -3.43 -10.82
N CYS A 70 13.91 -4.11 -9.70
CA CYS A 70 12.86 -4.59 -8.82
C CYS A 70 13.17 -4.28 -7.36
N PHE A 71 12.15 -3.90 -6.63
CA PHE A 71 12.20 -3.86 -5.17
C PHE A 71 10.93 -4.49 -4.57
N VAL A 72 11.08 -5.01 -3.37
CA VAL A 72 9.99 -5.65 -2.62
C VAL A 72 9.55 -4.71 -1.51
N ILE A 73 8.24 -4.56 -1.35
CA ILE A 73 7.63 -3.80 -0.25
C ILE A 73 6.96 -4.78 0.69
N LEU A 74 7.48 -4.92 1.92
CA LEU A 74 6.79 -5.65 2.98
C LEU A 74 5.87 -4.70 3.74
N LYS A 75 4.56 -4.95 3.69
CA LYS A 75 3.57 -4.13 4.38
C LYS A 75 2.75 -4.97 5.34
N LYS A 76 2.71 -4.60 6.62
CA LYS A 76 1.85 -5.26 7.60
C LYS A 76 0.37 -5.16 7.17
N VAL A 77 -0.38 -6.25 7.34
CA VAL A 77 -1.85 -6.23 7.19
C VAL A 77 -2.44 -5.45 8.36
N TRP A 78 -2.92 -4.25 8.09
CA TRP A 78 -3.42 -3.34 9.13
C TRP A 78 -4.75 -3.78 9.73
N GLN A 79 -5.56 -4.54 8.99
CA GLN A 79 -6.83 -5.10 9.48
C GLN A 79 -6.62 -6.08 10.66
N LEU A 80 -5.41 -6.60 10.80
CA LEU A 80 -5.00 -7.51 11.88
C LEU A 80 -4.21 -6.76 12.96
N GLU A 81 -4.59 -5.53 13.29
CA GLU A 81 -3.88 -4.68 14.26
C GLU A 81 -3.69 -5.32 15.64
N LYS A 82 -4.61 -6.21 16.06
CA LYS A 82 -4.52 -6.92 17.33
C LYS A 82 -3.35 -7.91 17.38
N ASP A 83 -2.91 -8.40 16.23
CA ASP A 83 -1.80 -9.33 16.16
C ASP A 83 -0.47 -8.56 16.17
N LYS A 84 0.27 -8.72 17.27
CA LYS A 84 1.62 -8.15 17.34
C LYS A 84 2.51 -8.84 16.32
N VAL A 85 3.26 -8.02 15.56
CA VAL A 85 4.28 -8.54 14.65
C VAL A 85 5.37 -9.24 15.48
N ASN A 86 5.71 -10.45 15.08
CA ASN A 86 6.90 -11.13 15.55
C ASN A 86 8.14 -10.44 14.95
N VAL A 87 8.70 -9.49 15.68
CA VAL A 87 9.80 -8.64 15.20
C VAL A 87 11.05 -9.47 14.86
N PRO A 88 11.49 -10.44 15.68
CA PRO A 88 12.58 -11.34 15.31
C PRO A 88 12.34 -12.06 13.97
N LEU A 89 11.13 -12.57 13.75
CA LEU A 89 10.77 -13.26 12.51
C LEU A 89 10.76 -12.30 11.32
N LEU A 90 10.27 -11.08 11.49
CA LEU A 90 10.33 -10.04 10.47
C LEU A 90 11.77 -9.70 10.09
N HIS A 91 12.65 -9.51 11.08
CA HIS A 91 14.06 -9.24 10.82
C HIS A 91 14.73 -10.40 10.07
N ALA A 92 14.47 -11.64 10.49
CA ALA A 92 14.98 -12.82 9.78
C ALA A 92 14.47 -12.86 8.32
N SER A 93 13.20 -12.55 8.10
CA SER A 93 12.61 -12.47 6.76
C SER A 93 13.24 -11.38 5.89
N VAL A 94 13.45 -10.21 6.47
CA VAL A 94 14.17 -9.09 5.81
C VAL A 94 15.57 -9.53 5.40
N GLN A 95 16.32 -10.17 6.31
CA GLN A 95 17.67 -10.65 6.03
C GLN A 95 17.70 -11.63 4.85
N LYS A 96 16.74 -12.57 4.79
CA LYS A 96 16.61 -13.51 3.68
C LYS A 96 16.44 -12.83 2.31
N PHE A 97 15.63 -11.76 2.23
CA PHE A 97 15.51 -10.97 1.00
C PHE A 97 16.82 -10.27 0.63
N LEU A 98 17.52 -9.69 1.63
CA LEU A 98 18.80 -9.01 1.42
C LEU A 98 19.88 -10.00 0.96
N ASP A 99 19.94 -11.20 1.53
CA ASP A 99 20.87 -12.27 1.12
C ASP A 99 20.65 -12.69 -0.34
N LYS A 100 19.40 -12.62 -0.80
CA LYS A 100 19.02 -12.82 -2.22
C LYS A 100 19.15 -11.54 -3.07
N LYS A 101 19.77 -10.49 -2.51
CA LYS A 101 20.05 -9.21 -3.18
C LYS A 101 18.82 -8.45 -3.68
N PHE A 102 17.67 -8.66 -3.06
CA PHE A 102 16.53 -7.80 -3.29
C PHE A 102 16.71 -6.45 -2.61
N LEU A 103 16.35 -5.38 -3.29
CA LEU A 103 16.06 -4.12 -2.63
C LEU A 103 14.75 -4.27 -1.87
N LEU A 104 14.73 -3.85 -0.62
CA LEU A 104 13.58 -4.05 0.25
C LEU A 104 13.16 -2.74 0.91
N ASP A 105 11.88 -2.43 0.80
CA ASP A 105 11.20 -1.44 1.63
C ASP A 105 10.31 -2.19 2.63
N TYR A 106 10.65 -2.10 3.90
CA TYR A 106 9.85 -2.64 4.99
C TYR A 106 9.56 -1.53 5.99
N TYR A 107 8.43 -0.90 5.78
CA TYR A 107 8.07 0.25 6.56
C TYR A 107 7.22 -0.14 7.76
N ILE A 108 7.79 0.01 8.95
CA ILE A 108 7.04 0.11 10.20
C ILE A 108 6.87 1.61 10.43
N MET A 109 5.68 2.15 10.19
CA MET A 109 5.41 3.57 10.39
C MET A 109 5.88 4.02 11.77
N PRO A 110 6.90 4.88 11.89
CA PRO A 110 7.20 5.52 13.15
C PRO A 110 5.97 6.33 13.57
N LYS A 111 5.69 6.37 14.87
CA LYS A 111 4.69 7.30 15.39
C LYS A 111 5.11 8.73 15.00
N GLY A 112 4.29 9.41 14.25
CA GLY A 112 4.52 10.80 13.87
C GLY A 112 4.67 11.08 12.39
N ASP A 113 4.63 10.07 11.52
CA ASP A 113 4.58 10.35 10.08
C ASP A 113 3.23 10.96 9.70
N VAL A 114 3.31 12.06 8.98
CA VAL A 114 2.13 12.70 8.39
C VAL A 114 1.59 11.80 7.29
N CYS A 115 0.33 11.39 7.46
CA CYS A 115 -0.36 10.60 6.43
C CYS A 115 -0.46 11.42 5.13
N PHE A 116 -0.22 10.79 3.98
CA PHE A 116 -0.37 11.51 2.69
C PHE A 116 -1.76 12.11 2.50
N ALA A 117 -2.80 11.52 3.08
CA ALA A 117 -4.15 12.07 3.06
C ALA A 117 -4.28 13.45 3.76
N GLU A 118 -3.34 13.79 4.64
CA GLU A 118 -3.29 15.10 5.32
C GLU A 118 -2.60 16.17 4.49
N ARG A 119 -1.91 15.79 3.41
CA ARG A 119 -1.25 16.75 2.52
C ARG A 119 -2.26 17.56 1.75
N HIS A 120 -2.10 18.87 1.67
CA HIS A 120 -3.01 19.78 0.98
C HIS A 120 -3.31 19.37 -0.47
N ARG A 121 -2.28 18.93 -1.20
CA ARG A 121 -2.36 18.60 -2.62
C ARG A 121 -2.69 17.13 -2.92
N GLU A 122 -2.92 16.32 -1.89
CA GLU A 122 -3.32 14.93 -2.08
C GLU A 122 -4.82 14.86 -2.36
N VAL A 123 -5.17 14.24 -3.47
CA VAL A 123 -6.56 14.11 -3.92
C VAL A 123 -6.75 12.74 -4.56
N LEU A 124 -7.84 12.08 -4.23
CA LEU A 124 -8.25 10.81 -4.82
C LEU A 124 -9.53 11.04 -5.63
N PHE A 125 -9.46 10.74 -6.91
CA PHE A 125 -10.63 10.74 -7.79
C PHE A 125 -11.21 9.33 -7.86
N ASN A 126 -12.51 9.22 -7.64
CA ASN A 126 -13.23 7.96 -7.82
C ASN A 126 -13.84 7.91 -9.24
N TYR A 127 -14.18 6.70 -9.69
CA TYR A 127 -14.72 6.48 -11.05
C TYR A 127 -16.05 7.20 -11.32
N ASP A 128 -16.82 7.52 -10.27
CA ASP A 128 -18.10 8.22 -10.32
C ASP A 128 -17.94 9.76 -10.28
N GLY A 129 -16.71 10.27 -10.36
CA GLY A 129 -16.41 11.69 -10.30
C GLY A 129 -16.29 12.26 -8.90
N LYS A 130 -16.60 11.51 -7.86
CA LYS A 130 -16.46 11.97 -6.48
C LYS A 130 -14.99 12.09 -6.08
N VAL A 131 -14.71 13.06 -5.23
CA VAL A 131 -13.35 13.38 -4.79
C VAL A 131 -13.21 13.15 -3.30
N PHE A 132 -12.11 12.47 -2.95
CA PHE A 132 -11.77 12.06 -1.57
C PHE A 132 -10.33 12.41 -1.22
N LYS A 133 -9.96 12.31 0.06
CA LYS A 133 -8.58 12.48 0.52
C LYS A 133 -7.87 11.16 0.80
N CYS A 134 -8.60 10.10 1.10
CA CYS A 134 -8.02 8.85 1.59
C CYS A 134 -8.60 7.65 0.85
N SER A 135 -7.74 6.73 0.44
CA SER A 135 -8.12 5.47 -0.22
C SER A 135 -8.53 4.35 0.75
N THR A 136 -8.38 4.57 2.05
CA THR A 136 -8.67 3.56 3.09
C THR A 136 -9.86 3.91 3.97
N ILE A 137 -10.72 4.81 3.49
CA ILE A 137 -11.99 5.15 4.15
C ILE A 137 -12.97 3.98 4.09
N SER A 138 -13.93 3.97 5.01
CA SER A 138 -14.92 2.89 5.16
C SER A 138 -15.87 2.76 3.98
N SER A 139 -16.16 3.87 3.30
CA SER A 139 -17.06 3.91 2.13
C SER A 139 -16.74 5.09 1.22
N PHE A 140 -16.94 4.87 -0.09
CA PHE A 140 -16.80 5.89 -1.14
C PHE A 140 -18.19 6.42 -1.53
N ASP A 141 -18.85 7.10 -0.59
CA ASP A 141 -20.21 7.63 -0.72
C ASP A 141 -20.24 9.16 -0.54
N ASP A 142 -21.44 9.76 -0.68
CA ASP A 142 -21.63 11.20 -0.52
C ASP A 142 -21.27 11.72 0.86
N LYS A 143 -21.38 10.88 1.89
CA LYS A 143 -21.02 11.26 3.26
C LYS A 143 -19.53 11.57 3.37
N ASN A 144 -18.70 10.76 2.71
CA ASN A 144 -17.24 10.86 2.77
C ASN A 144 -16.64 11.66 1.61
N ALA A 145 -17.42 11.92 0.54
CA ALA A 145 -16.96 12.74 -0.57
C ALA A 145 -16.72 14.19 -0.14
N LEU A 146 -15.60 14.76 -0.57
CA LEU A 146 -15.19 16.14 -0.30
C LEU A 146 -15.49 17.09 -1.45
N GLY A 147 -15.93 16.56 -2.59
CA GLY A 147 -16.27 17.31 -3.78
C GLY A 147 -16.58 16.41 -4.95
N GLU A 148 -16.85 17.04 -6.09
CA GLU A 148 -17.11 16.37 -7.35
C GLU A 148 -16.23 16.95 -8.44
N PHE A 149 -15.70 16.10 -9.29
CA PHE A 149 -14.91 16.46 -10.46
C PHE A 149 -15.83 16.63 -11.67
N ASP A 150 -15.83 17.83 -12.21
CA ASP A 150 -16.53 18.12 -13.45
C ASP A 150 -15.64 17.78 -14.65
N LEU A 151 -16.06 16.77 -15.41
CA LEU A 151 -15.36 16.30 -16.61
C LEU A 151 -15.35 17.33 -17.75
N GLN A 152 -16.31 18.25 -17.78
CA GLN A 152 -16.39 19.24 -18.86
C GLN A 152 -15.44 20.41 -18.63
N SER A 153 -15.42 20.94 -17.42
CA SER A 153 -14.55 22.06 -17.05
C SER A 153 -13.16 21.62 -16.59
N GLY A 154 -12.98 20.34 -16.21
CA GLY A 154 -11.76 19.84 -15.61
C GLY A 154 -11.51 20.36 -14.19
N GLN A 155 -12.53 20.88 -13.52
CA GLN A 155 -12.43 21.47 -12.19
C GLN A 155 -13.09 20.59 -11.12
N VAL A 156 -12.67 20.79 -9.90
CA VAL A 156 -13.28 20.16 -8.72
C VAL A 156 -14.16 21.17 -8.00
N HIS A 157 -15.42 20.81 -7.81
CA HIS A 157 -16.36 21.55 -6.97
C HIS A 157 -16.25 21.02 -5.54
N TRP A 158 -15.57 21.78 -4.68
CA TRP A 158 -15.31 21.38 -3.32
C TRP A 158 -16.47 21.63 -2.37
N ASN A 159 -16.72 20.70 -1.45
CA ASN A 159 -17.49 20.96 -0.24
C ASN A 159 -16.55 21.59 0.79
N GLU A 160 -16.54 22.90 0.87
CA GLU A 160 -15.61 23.66 1.72
C GLU A 160 -15.70 23.29 3.20
N THR A 161 -16.92 23.00 3.68
CA THR A 161 -17.11 22.58 5.08
C THR A 161 -16.42 21.26 5.36
N LYS A 162 -16.58 20.27 4.51
CA LYS A 162 -15.93 18.97 4.67
C LYS A 162 -14.42 19.05 4.45
N LEU A 163 -14.00 19.82 3.44
CA LEU A 163 -12.59 20.01 3.13
C LEU A 163 -11.85 20.68 4.30
N SER A 164 -12.46 21.66 4.94
CA SER A 164 -11.86 22.35 6.09
C SER A 164 -11.54 21.43 7.26
N TYR A 165 -12.29 20.34 7.45
CA TYR A 165 -11.96 19.32 8.46
C TYR A 165 -10.66 18.59 8.17
N TRP A 166 -10.37 18.33 6.89
CA TRP A 166 -9.14 17.66 6.46
C TRP A 166 -7.93 18.60 6.42
N LEU A 167 -8.19 19.88 6.18
CA LEU A 167 -7.15 20.90 6.09
C LEU A 167 -6.92 21.66 7.40
N LYS A 168 -7.72 21.33 8.42
CA LYS A 168 -7.58 21.94 9.73
C LYS A 168 -6.26 21.48 10.34
N GLU A 169 -5.29 22.37 10.34
CA GLU A 169 -4.02 22.18 11.00
C GLU A 169 -4.26 22.06 12.51
N MET A 170 -4.50 20.85 12.97
CA MET A 170 -4.46 20.55 14.38
C MET A 170 -3.02 20.21 14.74
N LEU A 171 -2.16 21.23 14.76
CA LEU A 171 -0.88 21.08 15.42
C LEU A 171 -1.17 20.84 16.91
N PRO A 172 -0.77 19.70 17.48
CA PRO A 172 -0.83 19.52 18.91
C PRO A 172 -0.13 20.71 19.59
N GLN A 173 -0.67 21.21 20.70
CA GLN A 173 -0.14 22.39 21.38
C GLN A 173 1.38 22.28 21.65
N ASN A 174 1.85 21.08 21.93
CA ASN A 174 3.28 20.79 22.14
C ASN A 174 4.14 20.81 20.85
N CYS A 175 3.53 20.91 19.66
CA CYS A 175 4.26 21.07 18.41
C CYS A 175 4.47 22.55 18.04
N ILE A 176 3.71 23.48 18.60
CA ILE A 176 3.80 24.91 18.28
C ILE A 176 5.17 25.46 18.67
N ASP A 177 5.72 25.00 19.80
CA ASP A 177 7.04 25.40 20.28
C ASP A 177 8.17 24.45 19.86
N CYS A 178 7.90 23.52 18.96
CA CYS A 178 8.88 22.54 18.54
C CYS A 178 9.89 23.14 17.56
N LYS A 179 11.18 23.06 17.91
CA LYS A 179 12.29 23.57 17.07
C LYS A 179 12.42 22.85 15.72
N LEU A 180 11.72 21.72 15.52
CA LEU A 180 11.70 20.96 14.28
C LEU A 180 10.47 21.28 13.41
N LEU A 181 9.59 22.17 13.87
CA LEU A 181 8.49 22.63 13.05
C LEU A 181 9.06 23.56 11.96
N PRO A 182 8.88 23.25 10.67
CA PRO A 182 9.30 24.15 9.62
C PRO A 182 8.49 25.47 9.70
N ALA A 183 9.20 26.57 9.58
CA ALA A 183 8.64 27.92 9.57
C ALA A 183 7.78 28.18 8.34
#